data_ab698640950276f6d7dc2d8435e67767
#
_entry.id   ab698640950276f6d7dc2d8435e67767
#
_cell.length_a   1.000
_cell.length_b   1.000
_cell.length_c   1.000
_cell.angle_alpha   90.00
_cell.angle_beta   90.00
_cell.angle_gamma   90.00
#
_symmetry.space_group_name_H-M   'P 1'
#
loop_
_entity.id
_entity.type
_entity.pdbx_description
1 polymer ?
#
loop_
_entity_poly.entity_id
_entity_poly.type
_entity_poly.pdbx_seq_one_letter_code
_entity_poly.pdbx_strand_id
1 'polypeptide(L)'
;THRVTRVTEKALWPEFYNLAALHRTKASMPLFQWNAQYQQNPTSEEASVVKREWWNTWTKDDPPDCEYVIMTLDAAAESHNRADFTAITTWGVFFNEEREGPGANTYNIILLNSIKKRLEFPDLKALVLEEYKDWKPDSFIVEKKSSGAVLYQEMRRMGVPVAEFTPGKGQDKISRVNAVSDMFRSGMVWAPDRR
;
A
#
# COMPACT_ATOMS: atom_id res chain seq x y z
N THR A 1 -29.20 2.52 4.83
CA THR A 1 -28.10 3.51 4.99
C THR A 1 -28.73 4.86 5.33
N HIS A 2 -28.53 5.32 6.55
CA HIS A 2 -29.15 6.58 7.04
C HIS A 2 -28.20 7.73 6.79
N ARG A 3 -28.54 8.57 5.83
CA ARG A 3 -27.73 9.71 5.43
C ARG A 3 -28.20 10.98 6.17
N VAL A 4 -27.24 11.73 6.75
CA VAL A 4 -27.48 13.10 7.19
C VAL A 4 -27.04 14.02 6.06
N THR A 5 -27.94 14.85 5.54
CA THR A 5 -27.58 15.78 4.47
C THR A 5 -26.79 16.96 5.04
N ARG A 6 -25.67 17.27 4.40
CA ARG A 6 -24.73 18.35 4.81
C ARG A 6 -25.38 19.74 4.89
N VAL A 7 -26.45 19.97 4.12
CA VAL A 7 -27.06 21.30 3.95
C VAL A 7 -28.17 21.58 4.97
N THR A 8 -28.77 20.56 5.57
CA THR A 8 -29.96 20.73 6.41
C THR A 8 -29.87 20.06 7.77
N GLU A 9 -28.80 19.30 8.05
CA GLU A 9 -28.64 18.45 9.25
C GLU A 9 -29.88 17.61 9.59
N LYS A 10 -30.62 17.17 8.55
CA LYS A 10 -31.81 16.36 8.72
C LYS A 10 -31.46 14.88 8.63
N ALA A 11 -32.03 14.09 9.54
CA ALA A 11 -31.97 12.65 9.43
C ALA A 11 -32.81 12.19 8.22
N LEU A 12 -32.26 11.26 7.43
CA LEU A 12 -32.98 10.71 6.28
C LEU A 12 -34.21 9.90 6.71
N TRP A 13 -34.16 9.31 7.89
CA TRP A 13 -35.24 8.50 8.46
C TRP A 13 -35.40 8.76 9.96
N PRO A 14 -36.00 9.93 10.33
CA PRO A 14 -36.04 10.40 11.72
C PRO A 14 -36.85 9.53 12.67
N GLU A 15 -37.80 8.74 12.17
CA GLU A 15 -38.63 7.82 12.95
C GLU A 15 -37.81 6.63 13.50
N PHE A 16 -36.79 6.17 12.78
CA PHE A 16 -35.90 5.10 13.19
C PHE A 16 -34.60 5.59 13.80
N TYR A 17 -34.04 6.66 13.22
CA TYR A 17 -32.77 7.25 13.61
C TYR A 17 -32.88 8.77 13.64
N ASN A 18 -33.24 9.29 14.79
CA ASN A 18 -33.30 10.75 14.98
C ASN A 18 -31.89 11.35 15.08
N LEU A 19 -31.81 12.68 14.96
CA LEU A 19 -30.54 13.42 15.00
C LEU A 19 -29.71 13.12 16.26
N ALA A 20 -30.34 13.02 17.41
CA ALA A 20 -29.65 12.75 18.67
C ALA A 20 -28.98 11.37 18.66
N ALA A 21 -29.64 10.35 18.10
CA ALA A 21 -29.05 9.02 17.94
C ALA A 21 -27.90 9.03 16.94
N LEU A 22 -28.07 9.77 15.82
CA LEU A 22 -26.99 9.93 14.82
C LEU A 22 -25.77 10.64 15.39
N HIS A 23 -25.96 11.68 16.22
CA HIS A 23 -24.87 12.38 16.89
C HIS A 23 -24.12 11.47 17.88
N ARG A 24 -24.84 10.64 18.65
CA ARG A 24 -24.21 9.63 19.55
C ARG A 24 -23.40 8.62 18.75
N THR A 25 -23.96 8.10 17.67
CA THR A 25 -23.25 7.15 16.81
C THR A 25 -22.01 7.78 16.20
N LYS A 26 -22.11 9.03 15.73
CA LYS A 26 -20.95 9.78 15.22
C LYS A 26 -19.84 9.95 16.25
N ALA A 27 -20.21 10.22 17.50
CA ALA A 27 -19.25 10.38 18.60
C ALA A 27 -18.59 9.06 19.04
N SER A 28 -19.21 7.91 18.77
CA SER A 28 -18.73 6.59 19.15
C SER A 28 -17.86 5.88 18.10
N MET A 29 -17.68 6.49 16.92
CA MET A 29 -16.91 5.88 15.84
C MET A 29 -15.94 6.87 15.20
N PRO A 30 -14.85 6.40 14.57
CA PRO A 30 -13.94 7.25 13.80
C PRO A 30 -14.66 8.01 12.68
N LEU A 31 -14.23 9.25 12.42
CA LEU A 31 -14.86 10.13 11.43
C LEU A 31 -14.92 9.52 10.03
N PHE A 32 -13.91 8.76 9.63
CA PHE A 32 -13.88 8.09 8.33
C PHE A 32 -14.98 7.02 8.19
N GLN A 33 -15.23 6.25 9.25
CA GLN A 33 -16.31 5.27 9.25
C GLN A 33 -17.66 5.95 9.18
N TRP A 34 -17.82 7.07 9.91
CA TRP A 34 -19.01 7.91 9.81
C TRP A 34 -19.22 8.41 8.39
N ASN A 35 -18.19 8.98 7.78
CA ASN A 35 -18.26 9.50 6.42
C ASN A 35 -18.59 8.40 5.39
N ALA A 36 -17.95 7.23 5.50
CA ALA A 36 -18.19 6.12 4.60
C ALA A 36 -19.60 5.52 4.76
N GLN A 37 -20.03 5.24 5.99
CA GLN A 37 -21.25 4.50 6.25
C GLN A 37 -22.51 5.38 6.27
N TYR A 38 -22.41 6.58 6.85
CA TYR A 38 -23.56 7.45 7.05
C TYR A 38 -23.65 8.61 6.07
N GLN A 39 -22.52 9.10 5.56
CA GLN A 39 -22.52 10.19 4.58
C GLN A 39 -22.35 9.71 3.14
N GLN A 40 -22.15 8.42 2.90
CA GLN A 40 -21.87 7.86 1.57
C GLN A 40 -20.70 8.57 0.87
N ASN A 41 -19.80 9.12 1.66
CA ASN A 41 -18.63 9.84 1.22
C ASN A 41 -17.39 9.21 1.87
N PRO A 42 -16.88 8.11 1.32
CA PRO A 42 -15.63 7.53 1.79
C PRO A 42 -14.49 8.50 1.46
N THR A 43 -14.25 9.47 2.35
CA THR A 43 -13.11 10.39 2.22
C THR A 43 -11.85 9.61 2.55
N SER A 44 -11.10 9.32 1.52
CA SER A 44 -9.88 8.51 1.62
C SER A 44 -8.71 9.22 2.33
N GLU A 45 -8.68 10.56 2.33
CA GLU A 45 -7.51 11.29 2.83
C GLU A 45 -7.44 11.42 4.35
N GLU A 46 -8.57 11.64 5.04
CA GLU A 46 -8.60 11.73 6.52
C GLU A 46 -8.55 10.37 7.21
N ALA A 47 -8.87 9.31 6.48
CA ALA A 47 -8.88 7.93 6.95
C ALA A 47 -7.62 7.15 6.57
N SER A 48 -6.78 7.73 5.75
CA SER A 48 -5.55 7.09 5.32
C SER A 48 -4.56 7.04 6.48
N VAL A 49 -4.10 5.86 6.84
CA VAL A 49 -3.03 5.67 7.83
C VAL A 49 -1.75 6.38 7.38
N VAL A 50 -1.53 6.44 6.07
CA VAL A 50 -0.44 7.19 5.44
C VAL A 50 -1.04 8.35 4.66
N LYS A 51 -0.71 9.57 5.03
CA LYS A 51 -1.20 10.77 4.37
C LYS A 51 -0.38 11.06 3.12
N ARG A 52 -1.06 11.59 2.08
CA ARG A 52 -0.41 11.95 0.82
C ARG A 52 0.70 12.98 1.02
N GLU A 53 0.52 13.92 1.92
CA GLU A 53 1.48 14.98 2.27
C GLU A 53 2.78 14.48 2.92
N TRP A 54 2.82 13.22 3.37
CA TRP A 54 4.00 12.61 3.97
C TRP A 54 4.94 11.98 2.95
N TRP A 55 4.49 11.86 1.68
CA TRP A 55 5.31 11.37 0.59
C TRP A 55 6.19 12.48 0.07
N ASN A 56 7.48 12.27 0.02
CA ASN A 56 8.34 13.09 -0.79
C ASN A 56 8.21 12.70 -2.27
N THR A 57 8.37 13.66 -3.17
CA THR A 57 8.26 13.41 -4.60
C THR A 57 9.60 13.61 -5.28
N TRP A 58 9.89 12.70 -6.21
CA TRP A 58 11.06 12.76 -7.05
C TRP A 58 10.66 13.31 -8.42
N THR A 59 11.22 14.45 -8.78
CA THR A 59 10.84 15.20 -10.00
C THR A 59 11.86 15.12 -11.13
N LYS A 60 13.02 14.49 -10.88
CA LYS A 60 14.06 14.30 -11.89
C LYS A 60 13.73 13.11 -12.79
N ASP A 61 14.28 13.11 -14.01
CA ASP A 61 14.10 12.02 -14.97
C ASP A 61 14.71 10.70 -14.44
N ASP A 62 15.81 10.82 -13.68
CA ASP A 62 16.49 9.68 -13.07
C ASP A 62 16.29 9.63 -11.56
N PRO A 63 16.02 8.45 -10.97
CA PRO A 63 16.01 8.28 -9.53
C PRO A 63 17.42 8.50 -8.94
N PRO A 64 17.55 8.74 -7.62
CA PRO A 64 18.86 8.76 -6.97
C PRO A 64 19.55 7.40 -7.12
N ASP A 65 20.88 7.40 -7.11
CA ASP A 65 21.66 6.17 -7.06
C ASP A 65 21.28 5.37 -5.81
N CYS A 66 20.73 4.18 -6.03
CA CYS A 66 20.26 3.33 -4.95
C CYS A 66 21.36 2.31 -4.59
N GLU A 67 21.72 2.28 -3.33
CA GLU A 67 22.69 1.30 -2.80
C GLU A 67 22.11 -0.11 -2.68
N TYR A 68 20.78 -0.21 -2.62
CA TYR A 68 20.08 -1.48 -2.43
C TYR A 68 18.72 -1.43 -3.12
N VAL A 69 18.36 -2.50 -3.83
CA VAL A 69 17.07 -2.62 -4.52
C VAL A 69 16.27 -3.77 -3.94
N ILE A 70 15.03 -3.49 -3.55
CA ILE A 70 14.11 -4.46 -2.98
C ILE A 70 12.91 -4.63 -3.92
N MET A 71 12.61 -5.85 -4.34
CA MET A 71 11.39 -6.18 -5.05
C MET A 71 10.46 -6.97 -4.12
N THR A 72 9.17 -6.63 -4.14
CA THR A 72 8.16 -7.35 -3.35
C THR A 72 7.02 -7.82 -4.24
N LEU A 73 6.44 -8.97 -3.91
CA LEU A 73 5.29 -9.54 -4.60
C LEU A 73 4.22 -9.95 -3.60
N ASP A 74 3.01 -9.41 -3.79
CA ASP A 74 1.77 -9.91 -3.19
C ASP A 74 0.93 -10.56 -4.30
N ALA A 75 0.97 -11.90 -4.36
CA ALA A 75 0.30 -12.65 -5.40
C ALA A 75 -1.16 -12.94 -5.03
N ALA A 76 -2.05 -12.73 -5.98
CA ALA A 76 -3.47 -13.03 -5.83
C ALA A 76 -3.74 -14.49 -5.49
N ALA A 77 -4.79 -14.74 -4.71
CA ALA A 77 -5.31 -16.09 -4.52
C ALA A 77 -5.99 -16.58 -5.80
N GLU A 78 -5.72 -17.81 -6.21
CA GLU A 78 -6.48 -18.47 -7.28
C GLU A 78 -7.91 -18.71 -6.80
N SER A 79 -8.86 -17.90 -7.22
CA SER A 79 -10.28 -18.16 -7.04
C SER A 79 -11.02 -18.09 -8.38
N HIS A 80 -11.75 -19.11 -8.67
CA HIS A 80 -12.33 -19.47 -9.98
C HIS A 80 -13.26 -18.45 -10.66
N ASN A 81 -13.56 -17.28 -10.07
CA ASN A 81 -14.46 -16.33 -10.74
C ASN A 81 -14.17 -14.83 -10.54
N ARG A 82 -13.20 -14.43 -9.72
CA ARG A 82 -12.72 -13.04 -9.60
C ARG A 82 -11.28 -13.08 -9.10
N ALA A 83 -10.34 -13.26 -10.00
CA ALA A 83 -8.93 -13.17 -9.64
C ALA A 83 -8.67 -11.84 -8.94
N ASP A 84 -8.16 -11.89 -7.72
CA ASP A 84 -7.68 -10.71 -7.01
C ASP A 84 -6.49 -10.08 -7.76
N PHE A 85 -6.15 -8.86 -7.43
CA PHE A 85 -5.00 -8.22 -8.05
C PHE A 85 -3.70 -8.76 -7.47
N THR A 86 -2.76 -9.08 -8.34
CA THR A 86 -1.35 -9.22 -8.00
C THR A 86 -0.70 -7.85 -7.99
N ALA A 87 0.15 -7.60 -7.01
CA ALA A 87 0.94 -6.38 -6.90
C ALA A 87 2.43 -6.71 -6.84
N ILE A 88 3.23 -6.05 -7.69
CA ILE A 88 4.69 -6.05 -7.64
C ILE A 88 5.12 -4.62 -7.34
N THR A 89 6.00 -4.44 -6.35
CA THR A 89 6.61 -3.13 -6.11
C THR A 89 8.12 -3.28 -6.03
N THR A 90 8.81 -2.31 -6.64
CA THR A 90 10.28 -2.22 -6.60
C THR A 90 10.69 -0.93 -5.90
N TRP A 91 11.53 -1.06 -4.91
CA TRP A 91 11.98 0.01 -4.04
C TRP A 91 13.49 0.12 -4.08
N GLY A 92 14.00 1.34 -4.15
CA GLY A 92 15.41 1.64 -3.95
C GLY A 92 15.69 2.19 -2.57
N VAL A 93 16.82 1.86 -2.00
CA VAL A 93 17.35 2.46 -0.77
C VAL A 93 18.51 3.36 -1.15
N PHE A 94 18.46 4.61 -0.73
CA PHE A 94 19.50 5.60 -1.01
C PHE A 94 19.80 6.46 0.21
N PHE A 95 21.01 6.98 0.30
CA PHE A 95 21.35 7.94 1.34
C PHE A 95 20.97 9.35 0.86
N ASN A 96 20.15 10.06 1.64
CA ASN A 96 19.76 11.43 1.33
C ASN A 96 20.81 12.40 1.92
N GLU A 97 21.64 12.96 1.07
CA GLU A 97 22.74 13.86 1.45
C GLU A 97 22.30 15.28 1.84
N GLU A 98 21.01 15.59 1.72
CA GLU A 98 20.49 16.88 2.15
C GLU A 98 20.74 17.09 3.65
N ARG A 99 21.16 18.29 4.02
CA ARG A 99 21.52 18.60 5.41
C ARG A 99 20.33 18.96 6.27
N GLU A 100 19.26 19.45 5.66
CA GLU A 100 18.06 19.93 6.34
C GLU A 100 16.81 19.42 5.62
N GLY A 101 15.74 19.26 6.37
CA GLY A 101 14.44 18.82 5.84
C GLY A 101 14.05 17.41 6.23
N PRO A 102 12.82 17.00 5.85
CA PRO A 102 12.33 15.66 6.15
C PRO A 102 13.18 14.58 5.47
N GLY A 103 13.63 13.61 6.25
CA GLY A 103 14.47 12.52 5.76
C GLY A 103 15.91 12.92 5.41
N ALA A 104 16.36 14.11 5.80
CA ALA A 104 17.70 14.59 5.53
C ALA A 104 18.78 13.80 6.27
N ASN A 105 19.95 13.65 5.65
CA ASN A 105 21.15 13.02 6.21
C ASN A 105 20.91 11.62 6.79
N THR A 106 20.09 10.82 6.12
CA THR A 106 19.76 9.45 6.51
C THR A 106 19.37 8.60 5.30
N TYR A 107 19.25 7.29 5.51
CA TYR A 107 18.73 6.40 4.48
C TYR A 107 17.25 6.60 4.26
N ASN A 108 16.87 6.72 2.99
CA ASN A 108 15.52 6.88 2.52
C ASN A 108 15.17 5.74 1.56
N ILE A 109 13.88 5.55 1.31
CA ILE A 109 13.39 4.61 0.31
C ILE A 109 12.60 5.33 -0.77
N ILE A 110 12.79 4.91 -2.01
CA ILE A 110 12.07 5.44 -3.17
C ILE A 110 11.33 4.32 -3.90
N LEU A 111 10.07 4.56 -4.24
CA LEU A 111 9.31 3.68 -5.11
C LEU A 111 9.81 3.84 -6.55
N LEU A 112 10.49 2.83 -7.07
CA LEU A 112 11.02 2.81 -8.43
C LEU A 112 9.97 2.32 -9.44
N ASN A 113 9.24 1.26 -9.10
CA ASN A 113 8.18 0.71 -9.95
C ASN A 113 7.02 0.14 -9.12
N SER A 114 5.82 0.18 -9.70
CA SER A 114 4.63 -0.40 -9.09
C SER A 114 3.70 -0.95 -10.17
N ILE A 115 3.45 -2.25 -10.14
CA ILE A 115 2.59 -2.96 -11.05
C ILE A 115 1.41 -3.56 -10.27
N LYS A 116 0.20 -3.33 -10.75
CA LYS A 116 -1.01 -3.94 -10.22
C LYS A 116 -1.83 -4.51 -11.38
N LYS A 117 -1.85 -5.83 -11.51
CA LYS A 117 -2.53 -6.54 -12.61
C LYS A 117 -3.29 -7.75 -12.09
N ARG A 118 -4.26 -8.20 -12.88
CA ARG A 118 -4.88 -9.51 -12.74
C ARG A 118 -4.24 -10.42 -13.78
N LEU A 119 -3.58 -11.47 -13.34
CA LEU A 119 -2.81 -12.36 -14.20
C LEU A 119 -3.07 -13.80 -13.79
N GLU A 120 -3.11 -14.67 -14.80
CA GLU A 120 -3.01 -16.12 -14.61
C GLU A 120 -1.57 -16.50 -14.25
N PHE A 121 -1.39 -17.64 -13.62
CA PHE A 121 -0.09 -18.04 -13.08
C PHE A 121 1.07 -18.05 -14.12
N PRO A 122 0.88 -18.52 -15.38
CA PRO A 122 1.95 -18.46 -16.37
C PRO A 122 2.40 -17.04 -16.71
N ASP A 123 1.44 -16.11 -16.87
CA ASP A 123 1.71 -14.71 -17.18
C ASP A 123 2.34 -13.99 -15.98
N LEU A 124 1.90 -14.32 -14.75
CA LEU A 124 2.51 -13.84 -13.53
C LEU A 124 3.98 -14.26 -13.44
N LYS A 125 4.27 -15.53 -13.72
CA LYS A 125 5.64 -16.05 -13.72
C LYS A 125 6.52 -15.34 -14.74
N ALA A 126 6.01 -15.12 -15.95
CA ALA A 126 6.72 -14.41 -17.02
C ALA A 126 7.03 -12.96 -16.60
N LEU A 127 6.01 -12.24 -16.10
CA LEU A 127 6.17 -10.85 -15.62
C LEU A 127 7.18 -10.75 -14.49
N VAL A 128 7.12 -11.63 -13.50
CA VAL A 128 8.06 -11.61 -12.36
C VAL A 128 9.50 -11.83 -12.82
N LEU A 129 9.72 -12.71 -13.79
CA LEU A 129 11.05 -12.95 -14.36
C LEU A 129 11.56 -11.76 -15.16
N GLU A 130 10.69 -11.08 -15.90
CA GLU A 130 11.01 -9.84 -16.61
C GLU A 130 11.43 -8.75 -15.63
N GLU A 131 10.61 -8.44 -14.65
CA GLU A 131 10.89 -7.43 -13.62
C GLU A 131 12.16 -7.75 -12.84
N TYR A 132 12.39 -9.03 -12.49
CA TYR A 132 13.60 -9.45 -11.81
C TYR A 132 14.87 -9.22 -12.65
N LYS A 133 14.81 -9.47 -13.95
CA LYS A 133 15.94 -9.23 -14.86
C LYS A 133 16.23 -7.75 -15.06
N ASP A 134 15.18 -6.94 -15.14
CA ASP A 134 15.28 -5.52 -15.42
C ASP A 134 15.81 -4.77 -14.20
N TRP A 135 15.27 -5.06 -13.02
CA TRP A 135 15.62 -4.37 -11.79
C TRP A 135 16.83 -4.98 -11.05
N LYS A 136 17.14 -6.25 -11.28
CA LYS A 136 18.21 -7.00 -10.59
C LYS A 136 18.24 -6.75 -9.09
N PRO A 137 17.12 -7.00 -8.38
CA PRO A 137 17.00 -6.64 -6.98
C PRO A 137 17.99 -7.42 -6.11
N ASP A 138 18.55 -6.75 -5.10
CA ASP A 138 19.39 -7.37 -4.07
C ASP A 138 18.56 -8.27 -3.14
N SER A 139 17.27 -7.93 -2.98
CA SER A 139 16.32 -8.74 -2.25
C SER A 139 14.99 -8.84 -2.98
N PHE A 140 14.51 -10.06 -3.19
CA PHE A 140 13.19 -10.33 -3.72
C PHE A 140 12.34 -11.05 -2.67
N ILE A 141 11.22 -10.43 -2.24
CA ILE A 141 10.38 -10.90 -1.14
C ILE A 141 9.00 -11.26 -1.68
N VAL A 142 8.53 -12.46 -1.36
CA VAL A 142 7.21 -12.96 -1.78
C VAL A 142 6.37 -13.26 -0.54
N GLU A 143 5.14 -12.74 -0.48
CA GLU A 143 4.20 -13.13 0.57
C GLU A 143 3.73 -14.57 0.34
N LYS A 144 3.96 -15.45 1.34
CA LYS A 144 3.62 -16.88 1.26
C LYS A 144 2.14 -17.12 1.50
N LYS A 145 1.32 -16.73 0.52
CA LYS A 145 -0.09 -17.07 0.48
C LYS A 145 -0.46 -17.59 -0.91
N SER A 146 -1.29 -18.62 -0.98
CA SER A 146 -1.88 -19.11 -2.23
C SER A 146 -0.85 -19.29 -3.37
N SER A 147 -1.04 -18.60 -4.48
CA SER A 147 -0.14 -18.61 -5.65
C SER A 147 1.28 -18.09 -5.35
N GLY A 148 1.45 -17.25 -4.34
CA GLY A 148 2.77 -16.80 -3.89
C GLY A 148 3.65 -17.94 -3.40
N ALA A 149 3.09 -18.95 -2.73
CA ALA A 149 3.86 -20.11 -2.29
C ALA A 149 4.34 -20.98 -3.48
N VAL A 150 3.51 -21.14 -4.51
CA VAL A 150 3.88 -21.88 -5.73
C VAL A 150 4.96 -21.12 -6.50
N LEU A 151 4.77 -19.81 -6.66
CA LEU A 151 5.73 -18.96 -7.34
C LEU A 151 7.09 -18.93 -6.62
N TYR A 152 7.10 -18.84 -5.30
CA TYR A 152 8.32 -18.94 -4.49
C TYR A 152 9.12 -20.20 -4.80
N GLN A 153 8.45 -21.38 -4.87
CA GLN A 153 9.12 -22.64 -5.19
C GLN A 153 9.67 -22.65 -6.62
N GLU A 154 8.90 -22.15 -7.58
CA GLU A 154 9.33 -22.07 -8.99
C GLU A 154 10.53 -21.14 -9.15
N MET A 155 10.51 -19.95 -8.54
CA MET A 155 11.64 -19.02 -8.59
C MET A 155 12.91 -19.65 -8.03
N ARG A 156 12.81 -20.32 -6.89
CA ARG A 156 13.97 -21.03 -6.30
C ARG A 156 14.51 -22.14 -7.20
N ARG A 157 13.64 -22.93 -7.85
CA ARG A 157 14.05 -23.96 -8.83
C ARG A 157 14.80 -23.35 -10.01
N MET A 158 14.48 -22.12 -10.38
CA MET A 158 15.13 -21.39 -11.47
C MET A 158 16.41 -20.67 -11.03
N GLY A 159 16.83 -20.82 -9.78
CA GLY A 159 18.04 -20.18 -9.23
C GLY A 159 17.86 -18.70 -8.88
N VAL A 160 16.62 -18.20 -8.85
CA VAL A 160 16.31 -16.82 -8.41
C VAL A 160 16.35 -16.78 -6.87
N PRO A 161 17.21 -15.95 -6.25
CA PRO A 161 17.23 -15.79 -4.80
C PRO A 161 15.98 -15.04 -4.35
N VAL A 162 15.05 -15.77 -3.72
CA VAL A 162 13.78 -15.23 -3.23
C VAL A 162 13.61 -15.59 -1.76
N ALA A 163 13.18 -14.59 -0.97
CA ALA A 163 12.81 -14.73 0.43
C ALA A 163 11.30 -14.82 0.59
N GLU A 164 10.83 -15.65 1.50
CA GLU A 164 9.41 -15.70 1.84
C GLU A 164 9.09 -14.75 3.00
N PHE A 165 7.94 -14.11 2.92
CA PHE A 165 7.37 -13.34 4.00
C PHE A 165 6.03 -13.94 4.42
N THR A 166 5.90 -14.22 5.70
CA THR A 166 4.64 -14.67 6.30
C THR A 166 4.25 -13.68 7.39
N PRO A 167 3.11 -12.96 7.23
CA PRO A 167 2.65 -12.07 8.28
C PRO A 167 2.43 -12.81 9.60
N GLY A 168 2.86 -12.22 10.71
CA GLY A 168 2.63 -12.77 12.04
C GLY A 168 1.14 -12.89 12.38
N LYS A 169 0.80 -13.85 13.25
CA LYS A 169 -0.58 -13.96 13.77
C LYS A 169 -0.96 -12.67 14.50
N GLY A 170 -2.12 -12.08 14.14
CA GLY A 170 -2.62 -10.83 14.75
C GLY A 170 -2.10 -9.54 14.12
N GLN A 171 -1.21 -9.60 13.12
CA GLN A 171 -0.80 -8.45 12.34
C GLN A 171 -1.74 -8.25 11.15
N ASP A 172 -2.82 -7.53 11.36
CA ASP A 172 -3.69 -7.09 10.27
C ASP A 172 -3.01 -6.05 9.38
N LYS A 173 -3.64 -5.73 8.25
CA LYS A 173 -3.08 -4.75 7.29
C LYS A 173 -2.88 -3.37 7.91
N ILE A 174 -3.77 -2.96 8.80
CA ILE A 174 -3.72 -1.64 9.45
C ILE A 174 -2.53 -1.58 10.41
N SER A 175 -2.34 -2.60 11.24
CA SER A 175 -1.22 -2.69 12.18
C SER A 175 0.13 -2.67 11.46
N ARG A 176 0.25 -3.36 10.31
CA ARG A 176 1.47 -3.35 9.50
C ARG A 176 1.75 -1.98 8.88
N VAL A 177 0.72 -1.29 8.39
CA VAL A 177 0.89 0.07 7.85
C VAL A 177 1.23 1.06 8.95
N ASN A 178 0.62 0.93 10.14
CA ASN A 178 0.97 1.76 11.30
C ASN A 178 2.44 1.61 11.71
N ALA A 179 2.98 0.38 11.64
CA ALA A 179 4.38 0.12 11.99
C ALA A 179 5.40 0.88 11.11
N VAL A 180 5.02 1.22 9.88
CA VAL A 180 5.87 1.97 8.94
C VAL A 180 5.45 3.43 8.77
N SER A 181 4.35 3.86 9.40
CA SER A 181 3.79 5.20 9.22
C SER A 181 4.75 6.32 9.65
N ASP A 182 5.61 6.06 10.64
CA ASP A 182 6.59 7.02 11.10
C ASP A 182 7.69 7.30 10.04
N MET A 183 8.04 6.33 9.21
CA MET A 183 8.96 6.55 8.09
C MET A 183 8.37 7.53 7.07
N PHE A 184 7.07 7.39 6.78
CA PHE A 184 6.36 8.34 5.91
C PHE A 184 6.31 9.73 6.53
N ARG A 185 5.92 9.82 7.81
CA ARG A 185 5.81 11.10 8.53
C ARG A 185 7.15 11.82 8.65
N SER A 186 8.24 11.08 8.75
CA SER A 186 9.60 11.62 8.80
C SER A 186 10.16 11.99 7.41
N GLY A 187 9.37 11.85 6.33
CA GLY A 187 9.79 12.18 4.96
C GLY A 187 10.84 11.24 4.37
N MET A 188 10.96 10.02 4.90
CA MET A 188 11.94 9.04 4.40
C MET A 188 11.43 8.24 3.18
N VAL A 189 10.16 8.43 2.78
CA VAL A 189 9.55 7.66 1.69
C VAL A 189 9.28 8.57 0.51
N TRP A 190 9.80 8.16 -0.67
CA TRP A 190 9.75 8.93 -1.90
C TRP A 190 8.98 8.19 -2.98
N ALA A 191 8.33 8.93 -3.85
CA ALA A 191 7.70 8.39 -5.05
C ALA A 191 8.00 9.28 -6.26
N PRO A 192 8.01 8.74 -7.50
CA PRO A 192 8.15 9.55 -8.69
C PRO A 192 6.95 10.50 -8.82
N ASP A 193 7.23 11.77 -9.13
CA ASP A 193 6.17 12.72 -9.52
C ASP A 193 5.72 12.35 -10.93
N ARG A 194 4.64 11.61 -11.01
CA ARG A 194 3.98 11.29 -12.29
C ARG A 194 2.98 12.41 -12.58
N ARG A 195 3.40 13.37 -13.34
CA ARG A 195 2.50 14.32 -14.02
C ARG A 195 1.99 13.76 -15.31
#